data_dc2a1f63579f9a29065e58e7a3cdcb33
#
_entry.id   dc2a1f63579f9a29065e58e7a3cdcb33
#
_cell.length_a   1.000
_cell.length_b   1.000
_cell.length_c   1.000
_cell.angle_alpha   90.00
_cell.angle_beta   90.00
_cell.angle_gamma   90.00
#
_symmetry.space_group_name_H-M   'P 1'
#
loop_
_entity.id
_entity.type
_entity.pdbx_description
1 polymer ?
#
loop_
_entity_poly.entity_id
_entity_poly.type
_entity_poly.pdbx_seq_one_letter_code
_entity_poly.pdbx_strand_id
1 'polypeptide(L)'
;MISQQNFELVRPFLKYQIKDRGLDVSILRENWDTFNGWKKRGKSICKGSKGFRVELVVPYTAGIIRNRKKVGFATRRKVLFSVDQTI
;
A
#
# COMPACT_ATOMS: atom_id res chain seq x y z
N MET A 1 7.78 -1.70 4.80
CA MET A 1 6.91 -0.53 5.08
C MET A 1 6.68 0.26 3.80
N ILE A 2 5.49 0.81 3.63
CA ILE A 2 5.16 1.64 2.48
C ILE A 2 5.96 2.95 2.56
N SER A 3 6.50 3.44 1.45
CA SER A 3 7.18 4.72 1.42
C SER A 3 6.20 5.85 1.75
N GLN A 4 6.70 6.95 2.30
CA GLN A 4 5.87 8.11 2.63
C GLN A 4 5.16 8.64 1.38
N GLN A 5 5.86 8.70 0.26
CA GLN A 5 5.30 9.18 -1.00
C GLN A 5 4.12 8.31 -1.47
N ASN A 6 4.29 6.98 -1.46
CA ASN A 6 3.22 6.07 -1.84
C ASN A 6 2.07 6.11 -0.84
N PHE A 7 2.36 6.25 0.45
CA PHE A 7 1.32 6.35 1.46
C PHE A 7 0.44 7.58 1.23
N GLU A 8 1.03 8.73 0.92
CA GLU A 8 0.27 9.94 0.62
C GLU A 8 -0.65 9.76 -0.59
N LEU A 9 -0.21 9.00 -1.60
CA LEU A 9 -1.03 8.70 -2.77
C LEU A 9 -2.20 7.78 -2.49
N VAL A 10 -2.05 6.81 -1.58
CA VAL A 10 -3.11 5.84 -1.28
C VAL A 10 -4.02 6.29 -0.14
N ARG A 11 -3.63 7.29 0.62
CA ARG A 11 -4.38 7.79 1.77
C ARG A 11 -5.85 8.11 1.45
N PRO A 12 -6.20 8.81 0.34
CA PRO A 12 -7.59 9.05 0.00
C PRO A 12 -8.41 7.78 -0.24
N PHE A 13 -7.79 6.75 -0.84
CA PHE A 13 -8.46 5.47 -1.06
C PHE A 13 -8.77 4.77 0.27
N LEU A 14 -7.82 4.80 1.20
CA LEU A 14 -8.01 4.24 2.54
C LEU A 14 -9.10 4.98 3.29
N LYS A 15 -9.06 6.31 3.27
CA LYS A 15 -10.04 7.15 3.94
C LYS A 15 -11.47 6.87 3.45
N TYR A 16 -11.64 6.76 2.15
CA TYR A 16 -12.94 6.45 1.56
C TYR A 16 -13.45 5.09 2.00
N GLN A 17 -12.62 4.05 1.92
CA GLN A 17 -13.02 2.69 2.26
C GLN A 17 -13.28 2.52 3.75
N ILE A 18 -12.51 3.18 4.61
CA ILE A 18 -12.74 3.18 6.06
C ILE A 18 -14.11 3.76 6.37
N LYS A 19 -14.44 4.90 5.76
CA LYS A 19 -15.74 5.54 5.93
C LYS A 19 -16.87 4.66 5.39
N ASP A 20 -16.69 4.10 4.20
CA ASP A 20 -17.68 3.25 3.54
C ASP A 20 -18.01 2.00 4.37
N ARG A 21 -16.99 1.41 5.03
CA ARG A 21 -17.13 0.24 5.88
C ARG A 21 -17.58 0.57 7.31
N GLY A 22 -17.70 1.85 7.65
CA GLY A 22 -18.07 2.27 9.01
C GLY A 22 -17.02 1.92 10.07
N LEU A 23 -15.75 1.92 9.69
CA LEU A 23 -14.64 1.57 10.57
C LEU A 23 -14.04 2.81 11.23
N ASP A 24 -13.42 2.61 12.40
CA ASP A 24 -12.66 3.64 13.11
C ASP A 24 -11.21 3.17 13.20
N VAL A 25 -10.43 3.44 12.17
CA VAL A 25 -9.04 2.99 12.04
C VAL A 25 -8.14 4.19 11.74
N SER A 26 -7.01 4.28 12.42
CA SER A 26 -6.02 5.34 12.18
C SER A 26 -5.37 5.22 10.79
N ILE A 27 -5.26 6.36 10.11
CA ILE A 27 -4.59 6.44 8.81
C ILE A 27 -3.17 6.95 9.02
N LEU A 28 -2.35 6.16 9.71
CA LEU A 28 -0.93 6.42 9.95
C LEU A 28 -0.10 5.42 9.14
N ARG A 29 0.96 5.89 8.53
CA ARG A 29 1.80 5.06 7.65
C ARG A 29 2.27 3.76 8.33
N GLU A 30 2.67 3.81 9.58
CA GLU A 30 3.16 2.66 10.33
C GLU A 30 2.08 1.60 10.61
N ASN A 31 0.80 1.98 10.49
CA ASN A 31 -0.33 1.09 10.77
C ASN A 31 -0.86 0.37 9.53
N TRP A 32 -0.23 0.57 8.38
CA TRP A 32 -0.67 0.00 7.11
C TRP A 32 0.47 -0.66 6.37
N ASP A 33 0.23 -1.82 5.80
CA ASP A 33 1.20 -2.51 4.96
C ASP A 33 0.51 -3.58 4.12
N THR A 34 1.24 -4.12 3.14
CA THR A 34 0.80 -5.28 2.36
C THR A 34 0.89 -6.54 3.21
N PHE A 35 0.29 -7.63 2.74
CA PHE A 35 0.40 -8.94 3.39
C PHE A 35 1.87 -9.31 3.61
N ASN A 36 2.69 -9.22 2.57
CA ASN A 36 4.12 -9.54 2.66
C ASN A 36 4.88 -8.57 3.57
N GLY A 37 4.50 -7.29 3.56
CA GLY A 37 5.10 -6.29 4.44
C GLY A 37 4.87 -6.60 5.91
N TRP A 38 3.65 -6.98 6.30
CA TRP A 38 3.35 -7.40 7.67
C TRP A 38 4.09 -8.68 8.04
N LYS A 39 4.16 -9.63 7.12
CA LYS A 39 4.90 -10.88 7.35
C LYS A 39 6.38 -10.60 7.64
N LYS A 40 7.00 -9.70 6.91
CA LYS A 40 8.39 -9.28 7.16
C LYS A 40 8.58 -8.61 8.52
N ARG A 41 7.54 -7.98 9.05
CA ARG A 41 7.55 -7.38 10.38
C ARG A 41 7.24 -8.40 11.49
N GLY A 42 7.08 -9.67 11.16
CA GLY A 42 6.76 -10.71 12.13
C GLY A 42 5.29 -10.78 12.52
N LYS A 43 4.41 -10.19 11.73
CA LYS A 43 2.96 -10.19 11.98
C LYS A 43 2.21 -11.00 10.93
N SER A 44 1.12 -11.60 11.33
CA SER A 44 0.24 -12.38 10.45
C SER A 44 -1.10 -11.68 10.31
N ILE A 45 -1.70 -11.77 9.13
CA ILE A 45 -3.03 -11.23 8.89
C ILE A 45 -4.07 -12.19 9.49
N CYS A 46 -5.01 -11.67 10.24
CA CYS A 46 -6.10 -12.46 10.79
C CYS A 46 -6.92 -13.09 9.68
N LYS A 47 -7.23 -14.38 9.84
CA LYS A 47 -8.02 -15.12 8.86
C LYS A 47 -9.38 -14.45 8.65
N GLY A 48 -9.78 -14.29 7.38
CA GLY A 48 -11.04 -13.67 7.02
C GLY A 48 -11.00 -12.14 6.96
N SER A 49 -9.84 -11.51 7.22
CA SER A 49 -9.70 -10.07 7.10
C SER A 49 -9.85 -9.61 5.66
N LYS A 50 -10.69 -8.59 5.46
CA LYS A 50 -10.88 -7.98 4.15
C LYS A 50 -9.89 -6.85 3.97
N GLY A 51 -9.00 -6.98 2.96
CA GLY A 51 -8.01 -5.96 2.66
C GLY A 51 -8.60 -4.70 2.03
N PHE A 52 -7.79 -3.67 1.93
CA PHE A 52 -8.13 -2.38 1.34
C PHE A 52 -7.38 -2.25 0.01
N ARG A 53 -8.14 -2.17 -1.08
CA ARG A 53 -7.55 -2.06 -2.42
C ARG A 53 -7.08 -0.64 -2.67
N VAL A 54 -5.81 -0.51 -3.06
CA VAL A 54 -5.19 0.79 -3.35
C VAL A 54 -4.33 0.68 -4.61
N GLU A 55 -3.97 1.82 -5.16
CA GLU A 55 -3.05 1.89 -6.29
C GLU A 55 -1.77 2.58 -5.86
N LEU A 56 -0.64 1.92 -6.12
CA LEU A 56 0.69 2.44 -5.84
C LEU A 56 1.39 2.79 -7.15
N VAL A 57 2.06 3.93 -7.16
CA VAL A 57 2.90 4.33 -8.30
C VAL A 57 4.29 3.77 -8.09
N VAL A 58 4.76 3.00 -9.06
CA VAL A 58 6.10 2.40 -9.02
C VAL A 58 6.91 2.83 -10.22
N PRO A 59 8.21 3.16 -10.05
CA PRO A 59 9.08 3.46 -11.18
C PRO A 59 9.48 2.19 -11.93
N TYR A 60 9.69 2.31 -13.22
CA TYR A 60 10.24 1.24 -14.03
C TYR A 60 11.18 1.82 -15.08
N THR A 61 12.16 1.02 -15.52
CA THR A 61 13.05 1.40 -16.60
C THR A 61 12.41 1.07 -17.94
N ALA A 62 12.10 2.11 -18.71
CA ALA A 62 11.42 1.97 -20.02
C ALA A 62 12.40 1.71 -21.17
N GLY A 63 13.71 1.76 -20.94
CA GLY A 63 14.72 1.52 -21.95
C GLY A 63 15.97 2.38 -21.74
N ILE A 64 16.92 2.24 -22.65
CA ILE A 64 18.16 3.03 -22.66
C ILE A 64 18.18 3.81 -23.97
N ILE A 65 18.25 5.13 -23.90
CA ILE A 65 18.38 6.01 -25.06
C ILE A 65 19.64 6.85 -24.88
N ARG A 66 20.57 6.75 -25.84
CA ARG A 66 21.84 7.52 -25.83
C ARG A 66 22.56 7.44 -24.49
N ASN A 67 22.76 6.22 -23.96
CA ASN A 67 23.39 5.97 -22.65
C ASN A 67 22.65 6.55 -21.46
N ARG A 68 21.39 6.95 -21.61
CA ARG A 68 20.54 7.41 -20.52
C ARG A 68 19.38 6.44 -20.33
N LYS A 69 19.13 6.08 -19.08
CA LYS A 69 17.97 5.26 -18.73
C LYS A 69 16.71 6.12 -18.80
N LYS A 70 15.75 5.67 -19.57
CA LYS A 70 14.42 6.28 -19.57
C LYS A 70 13.62 5.65 -18.44
N VAL A 71 13.18 6.47 -17.49
CA VAL A 71 12.37 6.01 -16.35
C VAL A 71 10.94 6.43 -16.57
N GLY A 72 10.03 5.47 -16.50
CA GLY A 72 8.60 5.72 -16.50
C GLY A 72 8.01 5.35 -15.15
N PHE A 73 6.71 5.57 -15.00
CA PHE A 73 5.96 5.20 -13.81
C PHE A 73 4.75 4.36 -14.21
N ALA A 74 4.52 3.32 -13.46
CA ALA A 74 3.36 2.45 -13.65
C ALA A 74 2.55 2.38 -12.37
N THR A 75 1.22 2.27 -12.53
CA THR A 75 0.33 2.05 -11.39
C THR A 75 0.21 0.56 -11.12
N ARG A 76 0.39 0.16 -9.87
CA ARG A 76 0.21 -1.22 -9.42
C ARG A 76 -0.90 -1.27 -8.38
N ARG A 77 -1.84 -2.19 -8.59
CA ARG A 77 -2.90 -2.44 -7.60
C ARG A 77 -2.34 -3.30 -6.49
N LYS A 78 -2.56 -2.86 -5.26
CA LYS A 78 -2.13 -3.56 -4.05
C LYS A 78 -3.30 -3.66 -3.08
N VAL A 79 -3.18 -4.61 -2.16
CA VAL A 79 -4.12 -4.75 -1.06
C VAL A 79 -3.36 -4.46 0.22
N LEU A 80 -3.85 -3.49 0.99
CA LEU A 80 -3.28 -3.12 2.27
C LEU A 80 -4.13 -3.66 3.41
N PHE A 81 -3.47 -3.93 4.53
CA PHE A 81 -4.12 -4.34 5.76
C PHE A 81 -3.69 -3.40 6.87
N SER A 82 -4.62 -3.08 7.76
CA SER A 82 -4.31 -2.27 8.94
C SER A 82 -3.68 -3.14 10.03
N VAL A 83 -3.01 -2.49 10.97
CA VAL A 83 -2.43 -3.17 12.14
C VAL A 83 -3.51 -3.92 12.94
N ASP A 84 -4.74 -3.41 12.96
CA ASP A 84 -5.86 -4.04 13.65
C ASP A 84 -6.29 -5.37 13.03
N GLN A 85 -5.88 -5.65 11.81
CA GLN A 85 -6.14 -6.90 11.10
C GLN A 85 -4.98 -7.91 11.27
N THR A 86 -4.01 -7.61 12.11
CA THR A 86 -2.85 -8.46 12.36
C THR A 86 -2.89 -9.09 13.75
N ILE A 87 -2.21 -10.20 13.85
CA ILE A 87 -2.02 -10.93 15.11
C ILE A 87 -0.58 -10.74 15.58
#